data_831ec6fd7d3e470f69d1674d1458d751
#
_entry.id   831ec6fd7d3e470f69d1674d1458d751
#
_cell.length_a   1.000
_cell.length_b   1.000
_cell.length_c   1.000
_cell.angle_alpha   90.00
_cell.angle_beta   90.00
_cell.angle_gamma   90.00
#
_symmetry.space_group_name_H-M   'P 1'
#
loop_
_entity.id
_entity.type
_entity.pdbx_description
1 polymer ?
#
loop_
_entity_poly.entity_id
_entity_poly.type
_entity_poly.pdbx_seq_one_letter_code
_entity_poly.pdbx_strand_id
1 'polypeptide(L)'
;MYIFLFLVNTFFKEIYLHFFNLIEILYYFSINFGGFNLKKVINNVFFKRFLILIFLLFIYTIICAVSYVNAVSSNIESSVFRLHVIANSDSKEDQDLKYIVRDNILTYINEISKNASTKEEVIEIARNNIDTIKQIAQETVYENGYNYSVNIKIGNFAFPTKQYGDISLPAGFYDALRVEIGSASGQNWWCVMFPPLCFVDVSSGVVPEESKEVLQENLSYEEYNLLSENRNNSDMNFKFKIVELFQNIGIKLAQS
;
A
#
# COMPACT_ATOMS: atom_id res chain seq x y z
N MET A 1 -15.88 10.81 12.84
CA MET A 1 -15.55 9.77 11.87
C MET A 1 -15.75 8.36 12.44
N TYR A 2 -15.26 8.00 13.65
CA TYR A 2 -15.45 6.67 14.28
C TYR A 2 -16.93 6.28 14.48
N ILE A 3 -17.76 7.18 14.94
CA ILE A 3 -19.21 6.94 15.15
C ILE A 3 -19.89 6.63 13.82
N PHE A 4 -19.49 7.30 12.75
CA PHE A 4 -20.06 7.10 11.41
C PHE A 4 -19.68 5.74 10.81
N LEU A 5 -18.41 5.32 10.93
CA LEU A 5 -17.95 3.99 10.49
C LEU A 5 -18.59 2.86 11.31
N PHE A 6 -18.73 3.03 12.62
CA PHE A 6 -19.40 2.07 13.49
C PHE A 6 -20.89 1.96 13.13
N LEU A 7 -21.58 3.08 12.91
CA LEU A 7 -22.99 3.13 12.48
C LEU A 7 -23.17 2.48 11.09
N VAL A 8 -22.24 2.75 10.15
CA VAL A 8 -22.25 2.14 8.81
C VAL A 8 -22.05 0.63 8.91
N ASN A 9 -21.08 0.14 9.68
CA ASN A 9 -20.81 -1.29 9.82
C ASN A 9 -21.98 -2.03 10.54
N THR A 10 -22.53 -1.43 11.60
CA THR A 10 -23.68 -1.99 12.32
C THR A 10 -24.92 -1.99 11.44
N PHE A 11 -25.16 -0.90 10.71
CA PHE A 11 -26.30 -0.76 9.79
C PHE A 11 -26.21 -1.76 8.62
N PHE A 12 -25.02 -2.01 8.07
CA PHE A 12 -24.84 -3.03 7.01
C PHE A 12 -25.03 -4.44 7.52
N LYS A 13 -24.56 -4.75 8.71
CA LYS A 13 -24.77 -6.07 9.34
C LYS A 13 -26.25 -6.35 9.54
N GLU A 14 -26.99 -5.34 10.00
CA GLU A 14 -28.45 -5.43 10.15
C GLU A 14 -29.17 -5.53 8.81
N ILE A 15 -28.80 -4.74 7.80
CA ILE A 15 -29.39 -4.83 6.44
C ILE A 15 -29.08 -6.19 5.80
N TYR A 16 -27.84 -6.69 5.90
CA TYR A 16 -27.48 -7.99 5.38
C TYR A 16 -28.29 -9.11 6.04
N LEU A 17 -28.45 -9.04 7.37
CA LEU A 17 -29.24 -10.01 8.13
C LEU A 17 -30.73 -9.95 7.74
N HIS A 18 -31.29 -8.76 7.61
CA HIS A 18 -32.67 -8.56 7.15
C HIS A 18 -32.90 -8.95 5.70
N PHE A 19 -31.92 -8.72 4.82
CA PHE A 19 -31.98 -9.13 3.42
C PHE A 19 -31.92 -10.65 3.27
N PHE A 20 -31.05 -11.33 4.04
CA PHE A 20 -30.98 -12.79 4.06
C PHE A 20 -32.25 -13.43 4.60
N ASN A 21 -32.79 -12.90 5.70
CA ASN A 21 -34.08 -13.32 6.24
C ASN A 21 -35.25 -13.07 5.25
N LEU A 22 -35.22 -11.96 4.52
CA LEU A 22 -36.23 -11.66 3.51
C LEU A 22 -36.16 -12.65 2.32
N ILE A 23 -34.97 -13.01 1.89
CA ILE A 23 -34.77 -14.03 0.84
C ILE A 23 -35.25 -15.42 1.32
N GLU A 24 -34.94 -15.81 2.55
CA GLU A 24 -35.45 -17.05 3.13
C GLU A 24 -36.98 -17.04 3.26
N ILE A 25 -37.58 -15.97 3.71
CA ILE A 25 -39.04 -15.81 3.80
C ILE A 25 -39.67 -15.87 2.41
N LEU A 26 -39.11 -15.21 1.41
CA LEU A 26 -39.58 -15.25 0.02
C LEU A 26 -39.40 -16.61 -0.62
N TYR A 27 -38.31 -17.33 -0.30
CA TYR A 27 -38.07 -18.70 -0.73
C TYR A 27 -39.05 -19.67 -0.07
N TYR A 28 -39.29 -19.55 1.24
CA TYR A 28 -40.26 -20.35 1.98
C TYR A 28 -41.71 -20.13 1.50
N PHE A 29 -42.05 -18.86 1.19
CA PHE A 29 -43.36 -18.50 0.63
C PHE A 29 -43.54 -19.02 -0.80
N SER A 30 -42.47 -19.02 -1.61
CA SER A 30 -42.50 -19.60 -2.97
C SER A 30 -42.73 -21.11 -2.99
N ILE A 31 -42.21 -21.83 -2.00
CA ILE A 31 -42.38 -23.31 -1.90
C ILE A 31 -43.76 -23.70 -1.37
N ASN A 32 -44.30 -22.95 -0.39
CA ASN A 32 -45.50 -23.34 0.32
C ASN A 32 -46.80 -22.76 -0.26
N PHE A 33 -46.70 -21.66 -1.03
CA PHE A 33 -47.87 -21.05 -1.68
C PHE A 33 -47.68 -21.03 -3.20
N GLY A 34 -48.06 -22.09 -3.87
CA GLY A 34 -47.92 -22.33 -5.31
C GLY A 34 -48.61 -21.33 -6.26
N GLY A 35 -48.54 -20.02 -5.95
CA GLY A 35 -49.14 -18.93 -6.73
C GLY A 35 -48.28 -17.65 -6.83
N PHE A 36 -47.01 -17.68 -6.44
CA PHE A 36 -46.16 -16.50 -6.44
C PHE A 36 -45.68 -16.14 -7.87
N ASN A 37 -46.34 -15.20 -8.49
CA ASN A 37 -45.98 -14.74 -9.82
C ASN A 37 -44.84 -13.73 -9.76
N LEU A 38 -43.60 -14.23 -9.85
CA LEU A 38 -42.35 -13.41 -9.87
C LEU A 38 -42.42 -12.22 -10.84
N LYS A 39 -43.07 -12.38 -12.02
CA LYS A 39 -43.26 -11.28 -12.97
C LYS A 39 -44.11 -10.15 -12.40
N LYS A 40 -45.11 -10.45 -11.57
CA LYS A 40 -45.97 -9.45 -10.95
C LYS A 40 -45.23 -8.66 -9.86
N VAL A 41 -44.31 -9.30 -9.13
CA VAL A 41 -43.47 -8.64 -8.12
C VAL A 41 -42.42 -7.74 -8.78
N ILE A 42 -41.72 -8.25 -9.79
CA ILE A 42 -40.70 -7.49 -10.53
C ILE A 42 -41.32 -6.28 -11.26
N ASN A 43 -42.57 -6.39 -11.70
CA ASN A 43 -43.30 -5.27 -12.33
C ASN A 43 -43.92 -4.28 -11.32
N ASN A 44 -43.91 -4.57 -10.01
CA ASN A 44 -44.44 -3.68 -9.01
C ASN A 44 -43.54 -2.44 -8.88
N VAL A 45 -44.14 -1.26 -8.95
CA VAL A 45 -43.45 0.04 -8.86
C VAL A 45 -42.70 0.18 -7.53
N PHE A 46 -43.26 -0.33 -6.42
CA PHE A 46 -42.60 -0.34 -5.10
C PHE A 46 -41.34 -1.20 -5.11
N PHE A 47 -41.39 -2.39 -5.73
CA PHE A 47 -40.23 -3.28 -5.81
C PHE A 47 -39.11 -2.65 -6.68
N LYS A 48 -39.46 -2.00 -7.78
CA LYS A 48 -38.50 -1.27 -8.60
C LYS A 48 -37.84 -0.13 -7.83
N ARG A 49 -38.62 0.67 -7.10
CA ARG A 49 -38.09 1.76 -6.25
C ARG A 49 -37.19 1.21 -5.15
N PHE A 50 -37.54 0.10 -4.53
CA PHE A 50 -36.73 -0.58 -3.52
C PHE A 50 -35.38 -1.06 -4.10
N LEU A 51 -35.38 -1.67 -5.29
CA LEU A 51 -34.13 -2.06 -5.98
C LEU A 51 -33.26 -0.86 -6.33
N ILE A 52 -33.85 0.26 -6.77
CA ILE A 52 -33.12 1.50 -7.03
C ILE A 52 -32.50 2.03 -5.74
N LEU A 53 -33.21 1.99 -4.62
CA LEU A 53 -32.70 2.43 -3.33
C LEU A 53 -31.53 1.57 -2.86
N ILE A 54 -31.62 0.24 -2.98
CA ILE A 54 -30.50 -0.68 -2.70
C ILE A 54 -29.30 -0.37 -3.59
N PHE A 55 -29.53 -0.14 -4.88
CA PHE A 55 -28.46 0.20 -5.83
C PHE A 55 -27.77 1.52 -5.47
N LEU A 56 -28.54 2.54 -5.12
CA LEU A 56 -27.99 3.83 -4.66
C LEU A 56 -27.20 3.68 -3.36
N LEU A 57 -27.71 2.87 -2.43
CA LEU A 57 -27.00 2.57 -1.18
C LEU A 57 -25.68 1.85 -1.46
N PHE A 58 -25.67 0.90 -2.39
CA PHE A 58 -24.45 0.19 -2.82
C PHE A 58 -23.42 1.14 -3.45
N ILE A 59 -23.86 2.05 -4.33
CA ILE A 59 -22.98 3.10 -4.88
C ILE A 59 -22.42 3.98 -3.76
N TYR A 60 -23.27 4.41 -2.83
CA TYR A 60 -22.84 5.22 -1.68
C TYR A 60 -21.76 4.53 -0.86
N THR A 61 -21.88 3.21 -0.60
CA THR A 61 -20.86 2.46 0.14
C THR A 61 -19.55 2.35 -0.61
N ILE A 62 -19.59 2.18 -1.94
CA ILE A 62 -18.37 2.20 -2.76
C ILE A 62 -17.69 3.57 -2.66
N ILE A 63 -18.43 4.66 -2.77
CA ILE A 63 -17.88 6.02 -2.65
C ILE A 63 -17.22 6.21 -1.27
N CYS A 64 -17.89 5.79 -0.18
CA CYS A 64 -17.32 5.85 1.16
C CYS A 64 -16.05 5.02 1.30
N ALA A 65 -16.03 3.80 0.76
CA ALA A 65 -14.88 2.93 0.78
C ALA A 65 -13.68 3.53 0.02
N VAL A 66 -13.92 4.05 -1.19
CA VAL A 66 -12.88 4.72 -1.99
C VAL A 66 -12.34 5.96 -1.26
N SER A 67 -13.21 6.77 -0.67
CA SER A 67 -12.79 7.96 0.07
C SER A 67 -11.94 7.59 1.31
N TYR A 68 -12.31 6.53 2.02
CA TYR A 68 -11.53 6.01 3.14
C TYR A 68 -10.15 5.52 2.69
N VAL A 69 -10.11 4.68 1.64
CA VAL A 69 -8.86 4.15 1.09
C VAL A 69 -7.93 5.29 0.67
N ASN A 70 -8.44 6.28 -0.07
CA ASN A 70 -7.64 7.41 -0.53
C ASN A 70 -7.07 8.22 0.64
N ALA A 71 -7.86 8.48 1.69
CA ALA A 71 -7.39 9.22 2.86
C ALA A 71 -6.26 8.47 3.59
N VAL A 72 -6.47 7.17 3.89
CA VAL A 72 -5.48 6.33 4.59
C VAL A 72 -4.22 6.17 3.75
N SER A 73 -4.36 5.87 2.46
CA SER A 73 -3.20 5.67 1.56
C SER A 73 -2.39 6.94 1.41
N SER A 74 -3.03 8.10 1.24
CA SER A 74 -2.35 9.39 1.12
C SER A 74 -1.50 9.69 2.36
N ASN A 75 -1.99 9.41 3.56
CA ASN A 75 -1.24 9.62 4.80
C ASN A 75 -0.05 8.67 4.90
N ILE A 76 -0.22 7.39 4.58
CA ILE A 76 0.87 6.41 4.56
C ILE A 76 1.93 6.80 3.51
N GLU A 77 1.50 7.14 2.29
CA GLU A 77 2.38 7.54 1.19
C GLU A 77 3.18 8.82 1.53
N SER A 78 2.54 9.77 2.24
CA SER A 78 3.19 11.00 2.69
C SER A 78 4.14 10.80 3.87
N SER A 79 4.06 9.70 4.61
CA SER A 79 4.87 9.45 5.81
C SER A 79 6.19 8.74 5.52
N VAL A 80 6.40 8.22 4.28
CA VAL A 80 7.58 7.40 3.97
C VAL A 80 8.31 7.89 2.72
N PHE A 81 9.66 7.79 2.74
CA PHE A 81 10.51 7.94 1.57
C PHE A 81 11.17 6.62 1.25
N ARG A 82 11.00 6.14 0.02
CA ARG A 82 11.37 4.77 -0.37
C ARG A 82 12.63 4.73 -1.23
N LEU A 83 13.25 3.53 -1.29
CA LEU A 83 14.33 3.23 -2.22
C LEU A 83 13.88 2.10 -3.16
N HIS A 84 14.16 2.30 -4.44
CA HIS A 84 13.91 1.31 -5.48
C HIS A 84 15.19 1.09 -6.30
N VAL A 85 15.82 -0.07 -6.17
CA VAL A 85 17.00 -0.42 -6.94
C VAL A 85 16.66 -1.53 -7.93
N ILE A 86 17.02 -1.32 -9.21
CA ILE A 86 16.74 -2.26 -10.30
C ILE A 86 18.07 -2.79 -10.83
N ALA A 87 18.23 -4.10 -10.82
CA ALA A 87 19.42 -4.75 -11.37
C ALA A 87 19.46 -4.66 -12.91
N ASN A 88 20.65 -4.79 -13.49
CA ASN A 88 20.83 -4.86 -14.93
C ASN A 88 20.06 -6.07 -15.53
N SER A 89 20.18 -7.26 -14.92
CA SER A 89 19.46 -8.48 -15.32
C SER A 89 19.12 -9.36 -14.11
N ASP A 90 18.53 -10.53 -14.38
CA ASP A 90 18.21 -11.54 -13.35
C ASP A 90 19.37 -12.51 -13.07
N SER A 91 20.57 -12.31 -13.68
CA SER A 91 21.73 -13.12 -13.36
C SER A 91 22.10 -12.96 -11.87
N LYS A 92 22.72 -14.00 -11.31
CA LYS A 92 23.11 -13.98 -9.90
C LYS A 92 24.11 -12.83 -9.63
N GLU A 93 25.03 -12.62 -10.54
CA GLU A 93 26.10 -11.62 -10.48
C GLU A 93 25.47 -10.20 -10.47
N ASP A 94 24.50 -9.92 -11.33
CA ASP A 94 23.80 -8.63 -11.37
C ASP A 94 22.92 -8.41 -10.13
N GLN A 95 22.34 -9.46 -9.58
CA GLN A 95 21.59 -9.39 -8.34
C GLN A 95 22.53 -9.12 -7.14
N ASP A 96 23.68 -9.76 -7.06
CA ASP A 96 24.69 -9.54 -6.03
C ASP A 96 25.23 -8.08 -6.11
N LEU A 97 25.54 -7.60 -7.32
CA LEU A 97 25.93 -6.20 -7.56
C LEU A 97 24.88 -5.20 -7.09
N LYS A 98 23.62 -5.45 -7.40
CA LYS A 98 22.48 -4.61 -6.94
C LYS A 98 22.49 -4.44 -5.41
N TYR A 99 22.76 -5.50 -4.67
CA TYR A 99 22.81 -5.43 -3.20
C TYR A 99 23.99 -4.59 -2.71
N ILE A 100 25.17 -4.71 -3.33
CA ILE A 100 26.34 -3.89 -2.98
C ILE A 100 26.06 -2.40 -3.26
N VAL A 101 25.51 -2.08 -4.42
CA VAL A 101 25.12 -0.69 -4.77
C VAL A 101 24.09 -0.14 -3.79
N ARG A 102 23.05 -0.92 -3.44
CA ARG A 102 22.06 -0.55 -2.44
C ARG A 102 22.70 -0.19 -1.10
N ASP A 103 23.57 -1.06 -0.60
CA ASP A 103 24.18 -0.92 0.73
C ASP A 103 25.06 0.32 0.82
N ASN A 104 25.86 0.61 -0.23
CA ASN A 104 26.69 1.81 -0.28
C ASN A 104 25.85 3.09 -0.33
N ILE A 105 24.77 3.10 -1.12
CA ILE A 105 23.82 4.24 -1.15
C ILE A 105 23.17 4.46 0.22
N LEU A 106 22.68 3.38 0.85
CA LEU A 106 22.02 3.47 2.16
C LEU A 106 22.98 3.96 3.24
N THR A 107 24.22 3.46 3.24
CA THR A 107 25.25 3.91 4.19
C THR A 107 25.49 5.41 4.08
N TYR A 108 25.66 5.91 2.86
CA TYR A 108 25.87 7.34 2.62
C TYR A 108 24.64 8.18 3.01
N ILE A 109 23.44 7.78 2.58
CA ILE A 109 22.22 8.53 2.89
C ILE A 109 21.98 8.57 4.39
N ASN A 110 22.14 7.46 5.11
CA ASN A 110 21.97 7.42 6.56
C ASN A 110 22.96 8.35 7.27
N GLU A 111 24.20 8.45 6.78
CA GLU A 111 25.19 9.37 7.34
C GLU A 111 24.78 10.83 7.18
N ILE A 112 24.41 11.24 5.95
CA ILE A 112 24.08 12.64 5.66
C ILE A 112 22.70 13.06 6.19
N SER A 113 21.77 12.11 6.40
CA SER A 113 20.42 12.39 6.92
C SER A 113 20.25 12.08 8.40
N LYS A 114 21.34 11.82 9.12
CA LYS A 114 21.31 11.41 10.54
C LYS A 114 20.52 12.37 11.46
N ASN A 115 20.49 13.66 11.13
CA ASN A 115 19.80 14.68 11.93
C ASN A 115 18.43 15.07 11.33
N ALA A 116 18.00 14.42 10.26
CA ALA A 116 16.71 14.68 9.64
C ALA A 116 15.60 14.03 10.47
N SER A 117 14.55 14.79 10.73
CA SER A 117 13.40 14.37 11.55
C SER A 117 12.15 14.15 10.72
N THR A 118 12.15 14.59 9.45
CA THR A 118 11.00 14.51 8.54
C THR A 118 11.37 13.88 7.21
N LYS A 119 10.38 13.31 6.54
CA LYS A 119 10.50 12.79 5.17
C LYS A 119 11.02 13.84 4.21
N GLU A 120 10.47 15.05 4.30
CA GLU A 120 10.79 16.19 3.43
C GLU A 120 12.26 16.57 3.55
N GLU A 121 12.79 16.62 4.78
CA GLU A 121 14.22 16.89 5.02
C GLU A 121 15.10 15.82 4.38
N VAL A 122 14.76 14.54 4.50
CA VAL A 122 15.53 13.46 3.86
C VAL A 122 15.47 13.55 2.35
N ILE A 123 14.31 13.89 1.76
CA ILE A 123 14.17 14.10 0.31
C ILE A 123 15.03 15.28 -0.16
N GLU A 124 15.02 16.39 0.57
CA GLU A 124 15.82 17.58 0.23
C GLU A 124 17.32 17.27 0.32
N ILE A 125 17.76 16.61 1.39
CA ILE A 125 19.15 16.14 1.54
C ILE A 125 19.54 15.24 0.36
N ALA A 126 18.70 14.28 0.02
CA ALA A 126 18.96 13.37 -1.10
C ALA A 126 19.03 14.11 -2.45
N ARG A 127 18.17 15.10 -2.69
CA ARG A 127 18.20 15.95 -3.89
C ARG A 127 19.46 16.78 -3.99
N ASN A 128 19.87 17.40 -2.90
CA ASN A 128 21.07 18.23 -2.84
C ASN A 128 22.36 17.41 -3.03
N ASN A 129 22.31 16.10 -2.78
CA ASN A 129 23.44 15.18 -2.91
C ASN A 129 23.28 14.16 -4.04
N ILE A 130 22.35 14.38 -4.98
CA ILE A 130 22.01 13.39 -6.01
C ILE A 130 23.21 13.00 -6.89
N ASP A 131 24.08 13.95 -7.21
CA ASP A 131 25.29 13.71 -8.01
C ASP A 131 26.30 12.84 -7.24
N THR A 132 26.49 13.09 -5.94
CA THR A 132 27.34 12.27 -5.08
C THR A 132 26.79 10.86 -4.92
N ILE A 133 25.47 10.71 -4.71
CA ILE A 133 24.81 9.39 -4.64
C ILE A 133 25.02 8.63 -5.95
N LYS A 134 24.89 9.32 -7.10
CA LYS A 134 25.12 8.73 -8.41
C LYS A 134 26.59 8.32 -8.59
N GLN A 135 27.52 9.14 -8.14
CA GLN A 135 28.93 8.84 -8.18
C GLN A 135 29.26 7.60 -7.35
N ILE A 136 28.80 7.52 -6.11
CA ILE A 136 28.97 6.34 -5.23
C ILE A 136 28.46 5.07 -5.92
N ALA A 137 27.23 5.12 -6.46
CA ALA A 137 26.65 3.99 -7.14
C ALA A 137 27.46 3.57 -8.39
N GLN A 138 27.93 4.55 -9.18
CA GLN A 138 28.71 4.30 -10.39
C GLN A 138 30.11 3.74 -10.08
N GLU A 139 30.77 4.29 -9.06
CA GLU A 139 32.07 3.80 -8.58
C GLU A 139 31.94 2.37 -8.06
N THR A 140 30.90 2.09 -7.28
CA THR A 140 30.59 0.73 -6.80
C THR A 140 30.48 -0.27 -7.97
N VAL A 141 29.79 0.12 -9.05
CA VAL A 141 29.67 -0.74 -10.25
C VAL A 141 31.05 -1.00 -10.88
N TYR A 142 31.88 0.03 -11.02
CA TYR A 142 33.23 -0.09 -11.62
C TYR A 142 34.20 -0.91 -10.76
N GLU A 143 34.19 -0.68 -9.43
CA GLU A 143 35.05 -1.42 -8.48
C GLU A 143 34.73 -2.92 -8.45
N ASN A 144 33.47 -3.29 -8.75
CA ASN A 144 33.07 -4.69 -8.88
C ASN A 144 33.28 -5.26 -10.29
N GLY A 145 33.98 -4.54 -11.19
CA GLY A 145 34.39 -5.03 -12.49
C GLY A 145 33.38 -4.94 -13.62
N TYR A 146 32.31 -4.13 -13.43
CA TYR A 146 31.26 -3.92 -14.44
C TYR A 146 31.35 -2.55 -15.09
N ASN A 147 30.90 -2.44 -16.35
CA ASN A 147 30.83 -1.18 -17.10
C ASN A 147 29.39 -0.68 -17.29
N TYR A 148 28.50 -1.01 -16.38
CA TYR A 148 27.11 -0.53 -16.47
C TYR A 148 27.01 0.95 -16.08
N SER A 149 26.17 1.69 -16.80
CA SER A 149 25.80 3.04 -16.37
C SER A 149 24.78 2.98 -15.24
N VAL A 150 24.85 3.91 -14.31
CA VAL A 150 23.86 4.08 -13.27
C VAL A 150 23.04 5.34 -13.51
N ASN A 151 21.73 5.20 -13.50
CA ASN A 151 20.79 6.32 -13.57
C ASN A 151 20.03 6.45 -12.24
N ILE A 152 19.92 7.67 -11.72
CA ILE A 152 19.25 7.94 -10.45
C ILE A 152 18.18 9.02 -10.65
N LYS A 153 17.01 8.79 -10.07
CA LYS A 153 15.87 9.74 -10.11
C LYS A 153 15.20 9.79 -8.75
N ILE A 154 14.81 10.99 -8.32
CA ILE A 154 13.90 11.19 -7.20
C ILE A 154 12.55 11.62 -7.76
N GLY A 155 11.49 10.89 -7.42
CA GLY A 155 10.14 11.14 -7.93
C GLY A 155 9.11 10.25 -7.26
N ASN A 156 7.91 10.30 -7.79
CA ASN A 156 6.80 9.49 -7.33
C ASN A 156 6.66 8.24 -8.21
N PHE A 157 6.73 7.05 -7.61
CA PHE A 157 6.74 5.77 -8.34
C PHE A 157 5.77 4.78 -7.73
N ALA A 158 5.23 3.89 -8.57
CA ALA A 158 4.38 2.78 -8.14
C ALA A 158 5.20 1.71 -7.42
N PHE A 159 4.74 1.30 -6.25
CA PHE A 159 5.30 0.22 -5.43
C PHE A 159 4.26 -0.86 -5.19
N PRO A 160 4.65 -2.14 -5.21
CA PRO A 160 3.78 -3.22 -4.75
C PRO A 160 3.70 -3.23 -3.23
N THR A 161 2.73 -3.96 -2.69
CA THR A 161 2.69 -4.29 -1.26
C THR A 161 3.97 -4.98 -0.85
N LYS A 162 4.60 -4.50 0.23
CA LYS A 162 5.84 -5.06 0.77
C LYS A 162 5.79 -5.15 2.28
N GLN A 163 6.30 -6.27 2.80
CA GLN A 163 6.45 -6.53 4.21
C GLN A 163 7.90 -6.30 4.65
N TYR A 164 8.07 -5.62 5.77
CA TYR A 164 9.34 -5.32 6.42
C TYR A 164 9.21 -5.76 7.88
N GLY A 165 9.68 -6.97 8.19
CA GLY A 165 9.44 -7.57 9.50
C GLY A 165 7.95 -7.59 9.85
N ASP A 166 7.58 -6.95 10.94
CA ASP A 166 6.21 -6.83 11.46
C ASP A 166 5.42 -5.63 10.90
N ILE A 167 5.98 -4.87 9.94
CA ILE A 167 5.31 -3.76 9.26
C ILE A 167 5.08 -4.11 7.78
N SER A 168 3.86 -3.90 7.29
CA SER A 168 3.49 -4.07 5.88
C SER A 168 3.03 -2.75 5.28
N LEU A 169 3.68 -2.30 4.22
CA LEU A 169 3.25 -1.15 3.45
C LEU A 169 2.39 -1.60 2.26
N PRO A 170 1.20 -1.01 2.05
CA PRO A 170 0.35 -1.35 0.91
C PRO A 170 0.99 -0.94 -0.42
N ALA A 171 0.47 -1.50 -1.52
CA ALA A 171 0.75 -0.98 -2.85
C ALA A 171 0.30 0.49 -2.93
N GLY A 172 1.00 1.32 -3.71
CA GLY A 172 0.68 2.74 -3.84
C GLY A 172 1.74 3.50 -4.62
N PHE A 173 1.56 4.82 -4.70
CA PHE A 173 2.51 5.73 -5.32
C PHE A 173 3.29 6.47 -4.25
N TYR A 174 4.56 6.17 -4.14
CA TYR A 174 5.44 6.70 -3.08
C TYR A 174 6.55 7.57 -3.65
N ASP A 175 6.92 8.61 -2.91
CA ASP A 175 8.16 9.31 -3.18
C ASP A 175 9.33 8.38 -2.93
N ALA A 176 10.24 8.30 -3.91
CA ALA A 176 11.35 7.37 -3.84
C ALA A 176 12.58 7.87 -4.58
N LEU A 177 13.73 7.41 -4.11
CA LEU A 177 14.98 7.39 -4.84
C LEU A 177 15.01 6.10 -5.68
N ARG A 178 14.99 6.23 -7.00
CA ARG A 178 15.06 5.12 -7.93
C ARG A 178 16.44 5.05 -8.56
N VAL A 179 17.06 3.88 -8.46
CA VAL A 179 18.40 3.56 -8.97
C VAL A 179 18.27 2.48 -10.03
N GLU A 180 18.68 2.79 -11.24
CA GLU A 180 18.62 1.92 -12.40
C GLU A 180 20.05 1.55 -12.80
N ILE A 181 20.41 0.25 -12.73
CA ILE A 181 21.74 -0.25 -13.07
C ILE A 181 21.68 -0.87 -14.46
N GLY A 182 22.51 -0.40 -15.39
CA GLY A 182 22.58 -0.90 -16.75
C GLY A 182 21.26 -0.80 -17.49
N SER A 183 20.74 -1.93 -18.00
CA SER A 183 19.46 -2.01 -18.71
C SER A 183 18.24 -1.93 -17.80
N ALA A 184 18.42 -2.03 -16.47
CA ALA A 184 17.37 -2.03 -15.48
C ALA A 184 16.22 -3.02 -15.79
N SER A 185 16.57 -4.21 -16.29
CA SER A 185 15.61 -5.26 -16.68
C SER A 185 15.52 -6.42 -15.69
N GLY A 186 16.34 -6.40 -14.63
CA GLY A 186 16.37 -7.43 -13.61
C GLY A 186 15.39 -7.17 -12.45
N GLN A 187 15.45 -8.07 -11.46
CA GLN A 187 14.59 -8.00 -10.27
C GLN A 187 14.80 -6.73 -9.47
N ASN A 188 13.68 -6.21 -9.01
CA ASN A 188 13.60 -4.99 -8.22
C ASN A 188 13.89 -5.27 -6.73
N TRP A 189 14.60 -4.34 -6.08
CA TRP A 189 14.68 -4.23 -4.63
C TRP A 189 13.86 -3.05 -4.15
N TRP A 190 13.02 -3.30 -3.15
CA TRP A 190 12.09 -2.32 -2.60
C TRP A 190 12.34 -2.16 -1.11
N CYS A 191 12.68 -0.97 -0.64
CA CYS A 191 12.77 -0.69 0.79
C CYS A 191 12.33 0.73 1.16
N VAL A 192 12.51 1.12 2.42
CA VAL A 192 12.12 2.42 2.97
C VAL A 192 13.35 3.05 3.60
N MET A 193 13.71 4.27 3.16
CA MET A 193 14.84 5.02 3.71
C MET A 193 14.43 5.90 4.89
N PHE A 194 13.18 6.40 4.87
CA PHE A 194 12.61 7.14 5.99
C PHE A 194 11.17 6.68 6.26
N PRO A 195 10.85 6.28 7.49
CA PRO A 195 11.78 5.84 8.53
C PRO A 195 12.68 4.68 8.05
N PRO A 196 13.85 4.46 8.67
CA PRO A 196 14.82 3.47 8.17
C PRO A 196 14.35 2.03 8.39
N LEU A 197 13.67 1.44 7.39
CA LEU A 197 13.21 0.04 7.38
C LEU A 197 14.06 -0.85 6.46
N CYS A 198 15.10 -0.31 5.81
CA CYS A 198 15.96 -1.08 4.90
C CYS A 198 16.86 -2.08 5.63
N PHE A 199 17.14 -1.85 6.90
CA PHE A 199 18.01 -2.66 7.75
C PHE A 199 17.24 -3.49 8.78
N VAL A 200 16.02 -3.89 8.46
CA VAL A 200 15.32 -4.88 9.29
C VAL A 200 16.19 -6.12 9.35
N ASP A 201 16.64 -6.46 10.55
CA ASP A 201 17.43 -7.65 10.78
C ASP A 201 16.62 -8.88 10.34
N VAL A 202 17.11 -9.53 9.28
CA VAL A 202 16.48 -10.74 8.71
C VAL A 202 16.40 -11.86 9.75
N SER A 203 17.26 -11.81 10.79
CA SER A 203 17.28 -12.82 11.85
C SER A 203 16.19 -12.62 12.90
N SER A 204 15.81 -11.38 13.20
CA SER A 204 14.76 -11.07 14.17
C SER A 204 13.38 -10.93 13.55
N GLY A 205 13.32 -10.54 12.26
CA GLY A 205 12.06 -10.27 11.57
C GLY A 205 11.24 -9.12 12.16
N VAL A 206 11.87 -8.27 12.99
CA VAL A 206 11.20 -7.17 13.71
C VAL A 206 11.84 -5.85 13.31
N VAL A 207 11.00 -4.86 13.04
CA VAL A 207 11.43 -3.47 12.79
C VAL A 207 11.96 -2.86 14.09
N PRO A 208 13.09 -2.10 14.05
CA PRO A 208 13.59 -1.37 15.19
C PRO A 208 12.53 -0.45 15.81
N GLU A 209 12.47 -0.39 17.15
CA GLU A 209 11.46 0.43 17.86
C GLU A 209 11.56 1.92 17.49
N GLU A 210 12.76 2.46 17.32
CA GLU A 210 12.98 3.84 16.86
C GLU A 210 12.26 4.14 15.52
N SER A 211 12.32 3.22 14.57
CA SER A 211 11.60 3.36 13.28
C SER A 211 10.09 3.25 13.44
N LYS A 212 9.62 2.46 14.40
CA LYS A 212 8.19 2.36 14.73
C LYS A 212 7.67 3.62 15.40
N GLU A 213 8.44 4.21 16.30
CA GLU A 213 8.11 5.48 16.97
C GLU A 213 7.92 6.59 15.92
N VAL A 214 8.85 6.73 14.96
CA VAL A 214 8.73 7.69 13.86
C VAL A 214 7.47 7.45 13.02
N LEU A 215 7.10 6.18 12.74
CA LEU A 215 5.85 5.87 12.04
C LEU A 215 4.63 6.24 12.88
N GLN A 216 4.65 5.99 14.20
CA GLN A 216 3.54 6.31 15.11
C GLN A 216 3.34 7.81 15.28
N GLU A 217 4.40 8.61 15.22
CA GLU A 217 4.32 10.08 15.30
C GLU A 217 3.68 10.69 14.03
N ASN A 218 3.90 10.07 12.87
CA ASN A 218 3.43 10.57 11.58
C ASN A 218 2.08 9.98 11.12
N LEU A 219 1.62 8.90 11.76
CA LEU A 219 0.38 8.20 11.42
C LEU A 219 -0.61 8.23 12.57
N SER A 220 -1.89 8.20 12.27
CA SER A 220 -2.90 7.96 13.29
C SER A 220 -2.76 6.54 13.86
N TYR A 221 -3.26 6.31 15.07
CA TYR A 221 -3.28 4.99 15.70
C TYR A 221 -3.93 3.91 14.81
N GLU A 222 -4.98 4.26 14.06
CA GLU A 222 -5.66 3.34 13.15
C GLU A 222 -4.77 2.99 11.94
N GLU A 223 -4.11 3.99 11.35
CA GLU A 223 -3.20 3.80 10.21
C GLU A 223 -1.99 2.97 10.60
N TYR A 224 -1.37 3.25 11.73
CA TYR A 224 -0.25 2.45 12.23
C TYR A 224 -0.65 0.99 12.48
N ASN A 225 -1.80 0.74 13.13
CA ASN A 225 -2.29 -0.61 13.36
C ASN A 225 -2.65 -1.34 12.05
N LEU A 226 -3.02 -0.60 11.02
CA LEU A 226 -3.25 -1.17 9.68
C LEU A 226 -1.96 -1.72 9.07
N LEU A 227 -0.82 -1.09 9.34
CA LEU A 227 0.49 -1.50 8.82
C LEU A 227 1.13 -2.61 9.66
N SER A 228 0.85 -2.68 10.97
CA SER A 228 1.49 -3.65 11.87
C SER A 228 0.94 -5.07 11.70
N GLU A 229 1.81 -6.08 11.83
CA GLU A 229 1.39 -7.50 11.77
C GLU A 229 0.53 -7.94 12.96
N ASN A 230 0.56 -7.22 14.08
CA ASN A 230 -0.33 -7.43 15.23
C ASN A 230 -1.81 -7.16 14.89
N ARG A 231 -2.18 -7.40 13.63
CA ARG A 231 -3.55 -7.42 13.11
C ARG A 231 -4.36 -8.58 13.69
N ASN A 232 -4.29 -8.77 15.02
CA ASN A 232 -5.06 -9.80 15.73
C ASN A 232 -6.58 -9.60 15.63
N ASN A 233 -6.99 -8.52 14.94
CA ASN A 233 -8.39 -8.22 14.68
C ASN A 233 -8.70 -8.50 13.20
N SER A 234 -9.69 -9.37 12.94
CA SER A 234 -10.19 -9.68 11.60
C SER A 234 -10.56 -8.42 10.79
N ASP A 235 -11.02 -7.36 11.49
CA ASP A 235 -11.42 -6.10 10.87
C ASP A 235 -10.23 -5.34 10.26
N MET A 236 -9.06 -5.36 10.90
CA MET A 236 -7.86 -4.68 10.39
C MET A 236 -7.27 -5.39 9.18
N ASN A 237 -7.27 -6.74 9.18
CA ASN A 237 -6.89 -7.52 8.01
C ASN A 237 -7.80 -7.25 6.81
N PHE A 238 -9.11 -7.13 7.04
CA PHE A 238 -10.07 -6.82 5.99
C PHE A 238 -9.87 -5.41 5.42
N LYS A 239 -9.66 -4.41 6.28
CA LYS A 239 -9.36 -3.02 5.86
C LYS A 239 -8.08 -2.94 5.03
N PHE A 240 -7.01 -3.62 5.46
CA PHE A 240 -5.76 -3.67 4.69
C PHE A 240 -5.96 -4.29 3.30
N LYS A 241 -6.71 -5.39 3.20
CA LYS A 241 -7.02 -6.03 1.92
C LYS A 241 -7.86 -5.15 1.00
N ILE A 242 -8.76 -4.34 1.54
CA ILE A 242 -9.51 -3.35 0.76
C ILE A 242 -8.55 -2.29 0.21
N VAL A 243 -7.68 -1.71 1.06
CA VAL A 243 -6.69 -0.71 0.64
C VAL A 243 -5.80 -1.31 -0.46
N GLU A 244 -5.25 -2.50 -0.25
CA GLU A 244 -4.41 -3.21 -1.23
C GLU A 244 -5.12 -3.41 -2.58
N LEU A 245 -6.38 -3.84 -2.55
CA LEU A 245 -7.18 -4.07 -3.76
C LEU A 245 -7.37 -2.80 -4.58
N PHE A 246 -7.80 -1.70 -3.94
CA PHE A 246 -8.05 -0.44 -4.63
C PHE A 246 -6.76 0.20 -5.15
N GLN A 247 -5.67 0.14 -4.39
CA GLN A 247 -4.36 0.65 -4.83
C GLN A 247 -3.80 -0.14 -6.02
N ASN A 248 -3.92 -1.46 -6.00
CA ASN A 248 -3.50 -2.30 -7.14
C ASN A 248 -4.31 -1.99 -8.42
N ILE A 249 -5.61 -1.70 -8.30
CA ILE A 249 -6.44 -1.26 -9.43
C ILE A 249 -5.97 0.11 -9.92
N GLY A 250 -5.74 1.06 -9.02
CA GLY A 250 -5.24 2.40 -9.34
C GLY A 250 -3.91 2.38 -10.10
N ILE A 251 -2.94 1.57 -9.63
CA ILE A 251 -1.64 1.40 -10.29
C ILE A 251 -1.80 0.82 -11.70
N LYS A 252 -2.64 -0.21 -11.87
CA LYS A 252 -2.89 -0.81 -13.19
C LYS A 252 -3.51 0.19 -14.18
N LEU A 253 -4.47 1.00 -13.71
CA LEU A 253 -5.10 2.04 -14.54
C LEU A 253 -4.13 3.16 -14.91
N ALA A 254 -3.18 3.51 -14.04
CA ALA A 254 -2.19 4.54 -14.32
C ALA A 254 -1.08 4.07 -15.28
N GLN A 255 -0.90 2.76 -15.45
CA GLN A 255 0.10 2.15 -16.33
C GLN A 255 -0.46 1.73 -17.69
N SER A 256 -1.80 1.77 -17.88
CA SER A 256 -2.49 1.48 -19.14
C SER A 256 -2.61 2.74 -20.00
#